data_7e2aaa449444fd31659fb3ee5d9fc7f1
#
_entry.id   7e2aaa449444fd31659fb3ee5d9fc7f1
#
_cell.length_a   1.000
_cell.length_b   1.000
_cell.length_c   1.000
_cell.angle_alpha   90.00
_cell.angle_beta   90.00
_cell.angle_gamma   90.00
#
_symmetry.space_group_name_H-M   'P 1'
#
loop_
_entity.id
_entity.type
_entity.pdbx_description
1 polymer ?
#
loop_
_entity_poly.entity_id
_entity_poly.type
_entity_poly.pdbx_seq_one_letter_code
_entity_poly.pdbx_strand_id
1 'polypeptide(L)'
;RIESRAGVIKTASDKEGPSGDYRKLFMAAAEASVRTGAPILSHTEMGIGALEQIRLFTDRKVPMDSIIICHLDRVLTDTGYLMEVASSGVYLELDTIGRSKYHDDDDEARFITVLLENGFEDRILLGLDTTRERMKSYGGPIGLDYLHVSFFPLLRSYGVSDSLIRKFTVTNPARALRRRTAVPST
;
A
#
# COMPACT_ATOMS: atom_id res chain seq x y z
N ARG A 1 5.00 7.69 31.09
CA ARG A 1 3.90 7.24 30.21
C ARG A 1 4.10 7.88 28.85
N ILE A 2 4.21 7.08 27.78
CA ILE A 2 4.17 7.59 26.42
C ILE A 2 2.69 7.83 26.12
N GLU A 3 2.27 9.08 26.00
CA GLU A 3 0.88 9.45 25.67
C GLU A 3 0.62 9.46 24.15
N SER A 4 1.44 8.75 23.36
CA SER A 4 1.24 8.66 21.92
C SER A 4 0.19 7.60 21.57
N ARG A 5 -0.70 7.94 20.66
CA ARG A 5 -1.70 7.04 20.09
C ARG A 5 -1.13 6.38 18.83
N ALA A 6 -1.55 5.13 18.53
CA ALA A 6 -1.22 4.48 17.27
C ALA A 6 -1.71 5.33 16.08
N GLY A 7 -0.86 5.45 15.05
CA GLY A 7 -1.16 6.24 13.86
C GLY A 7 -1.95 5.48 12.81
N VAL A 8 -1.77 4.16 12.74
CA VAL A 8 -2.43 3.27 11.75
C VAL A 8 -2.93 2.00 12.44
N ILE A 9 -3.88 1.33 11.78
CA ILE A 9 -4.37 0.01 12.15
C ILE A 9 -3.78 -0.98 11.13
N LYS A 10 -3.07 -2.01 11.59
CA LYS A 10 -2.51 -3.04 10.70
C LYS A 10 -3.40 -4.27 10.69
N THR A 11 -3.71 -4.77 9.49
CA THR A 11 -4.34 -6.07 9.25
C THR A 11 -3.50 -6.91 8.31
N ALA A 12 -3.70 -8.21 8.34
CA ALA A 12 -3.06 -9.16 7.44
C ALA A 12 -3.96 -10.35 7.19
N SER A 13 -3.96 -10.88 5.99
CA SER A 13 -4.55 -12.17 5.64
C SER A 13 -3.59 -12.99 4.81
N ASP A 14 -3.78 -14.30 4.85
CA ASP A 14 -3.14 -15.24 3.93
C ASP A 14 -3.83 -15.22 2.56
N LYS A 15 -3.46 -16.14 1.67
CA LYS A 15 -4.00 -16.25 0.30
C LYS A 15 -5.52 -16.42 0.23
N GLU A 16 -6.10 -17.02 1.27
CA GLU A 16 -7.55 -17.22 1.40
C GLU A 16 -8.32 -15.92 1.71
N GLY A 17 -7.59 -14.80 1.83
CA GLY A 17 -8.18 -13.50 2.15
C GLY A 17 -8.73 -13.42 3.58
N PRO A 18 -9.64 -12.46 3.86
CA PRO A 18 -10.17 -12.22 5.21
C PRO A 18 -11.29 -13.22 5.57
N SER A 19 -10.99 -14.52 5.52
CA SER A 19 -11.91 -15.63 5.84
C SER A 19 -11.71 -16.15 7.27
N GLY A 20 -12.58 -17.03 7.74
CA GLY A 20 -12.45 -17.69 9.03
C GLY A 20 -12.21 -16.72 10.19
N ASP A 21 -11.16 -16.97 10.99
CA ASP A 21 -10.79 -16.13 12.13
C ASP A 21 -10.23 -14.76 11.72
N TYR A 22 -9.60 -14.64 10.56
CA TYR A 22 -9.16 -13.35 10.02
C TYR A 22 -10.34 -12.38 9.88
N ARG A 23 -11.52 -12.87 9.48
CA ARG A 23 -12.70 -12.03 9.31
C ARG A 23 -13.04 -11.23 10.56
N LYS A 24 -12.92 -11.82 11.74
CA LYS A 24 -13.18 -11.14 13.02
C LYS A 24 -12.18 -10.00 13.26
N LEU A 25 -10.89 -10.23 12.95
CA LEU A 25 -9.84 -9.20 13.07
C LEU A 25 -10.07 -8.05 12.11
N PHE A 26 -10.45 -8.35 10.87
CA PHE A 26 -10.78 -7.33 9.87
C PHE A 26 -12.01 -6.50 10.28
N MET A 27 -13.05 -7.15 10.80
CA MET A 27 -14.24 -6.47 11.31
C MET A 27 -13.91 -5.54 12.48
N ALA A 28 -13.08 -6.00 13.43
CA ALA A 28 -12.63 -5.19 14.56
C ALA A 28 -11.76 -4.00 14.11
N ALA A 29 -10.89 -4.23 13.12
CA ALA A 29 -10.07 -3.18 12.51
C ALA A 29 -10.92 -2.11 11.82
N ALA A 30 -11.95 -2.53 11.07
CA ALA A 30 -12.90 -1.63 10.42
C ALA A 30 -13.63 -0.76 11.45
N GLU A 31 -14.17 -1.37 12.51
CA GLU A 31 -14.83 -0.63 13.59
C GLU A 31 -13.87 0.35 14.27
N ALA A 32 -12.65 -0.09 14.58
CA ALA A 32 -11.64 0.78 15.17
C ALA A 32 -11.30 1.97 14.25
N SER A 33 -11.18 1.73 12.93
CA SER A 33 -10.94 2.79 11.94
C SER A 33 -12.06 3.82 11.93
N VAL A 34 -13.31 3.38 11.82
CA VAL A 34 -14.47 4.28 11.83
C VAL A 34 -14.56 5.09 13.10
N ARG A 35 -14.34 4.46 14.26
CA ARG A 35 -14.41 5.12 15.58
C ARG A 35 -13.25 6.09 15.84
N THR A 36 -12.08 5.82 15.32
CA THR A 36 -10.87 6.58 15.64
C THR A 36 -10.41 7.51 14.52
N GLY A 37 -10.88 7.28 13.31
CA GLY A 37 -10.40 7.95 12.09
C GLY A 37 -8.99 7.50 11.66
N ALA A 38 -8.41 6.48 12.28
CA ALA A 38 -7.10 5.94 11.89
C ALA A 38 -7.22 5.15 10.59
N PRO A 39 -6.29 5.34 9.62
CA PRO A 39 -6.29 4.56 8.39
C PRO A 39 -5.92 3.10 8.65
N ILE A 40 -6.31 2.23 7.73
CA ILE A 40 -5.98 0.80 7.74
C ILE A 40 -4.86 0.55 6.73
N LEU A 41 -3.80 -0.11 7.19
CA LEU A 41 -2.70 -0.65 6.38
C LEU A 41 -2.86 -2.16 6.33
N SER A 42 -3.28 -2.69 5.19
CA SER A 42 -3.71 -4.09 5.06
C SER A 42 -2.76 -4.90 4.18
N HIS A 43 -2.15 -5.94 4.77
CA HIS A 43 -1.30 -6.88 4.06
C HIS A 43 -2.12 -7.85 3.21
N THR A 44 -1.66 -8.08 2.00
CA THR A 44 -2.10 -9.18 1.13
C THR A 44 -0.98 -10.19 0.93
N GLU A 45 -1.27 -11.48 1.06
CA GLU A 45 -0.29 -12.49 0.69
C GLU A 45 -0.23 -12.61 -0.84
N MET A 46 0.96 -12.39 -1.41
CA MET A 46 1.18 -12.41 -2.87
C MET A 46 0.29 -11.43 -3.66
N GLY A 47 -0.15 -10.33 -3.07
CA GLY A 47 -1.03 -9.37 -3.73
C GLY A 47 -2.49 -9.81 -3.90
N ILE A 48 -2.86 -11.00 -3.43
CA ILE A 48 -4.16 -11.63 -3.64
C ILE A 48 -5.15 -11.25 -2.52
N GLY A 49 -6.46 -11.25 -2.81
CA GLY A 49 -7.52 -11.04 -1.82
C GLY A 49 -7.76 -9.57 -1.46
N ALA A 50 -7.20 -8.61 -2.21
CA ALA A 50 -7.39 -7.18 -1.94
C ALA A 50 -8.86 -6.76 -2.09
N LEU A 51 -9.55 -7.23 -3.11
CA LEU A 51 -10.95 -6.87 -3.37
C LEU A 51 -11.88 -7.35 -2.24
N GLU A 52 -11.64 -8.53 -1.68
CA GLU A 52 -12.37 -9.06 -0.55
C GLU A 52 -12.12 -8.23 0.72
N GLN A 53 -10.86 -7.84 0.96
CA GLN A 53 -10.50 -6.95 2.07
C GLN A 53 -11.20 -5.60 1.93
N ILE A 54 -11.16 -5.00 0.73
CA ILE A 54 -11.79 -3.72 0.42
C ILE A 54 -13.29 -3.80 0.66
N ARG A 55 -13.99 -4.81 0.13
CA ARG A 55 -15.42 -5.03 0.36
C ARG A 55 -15.76 -5.11 1.84
N LEU A 56 -15.00 -5.91 2.60
CA LEU A 56 -15.23 -6.05 4.04
C LEU A 56 -15.11 -4.72 4.79
N PHE A 57 -14.11 -3.92 4.48
CA PHE A 57 -13.90 -2.61 5.10
C PHE A 57 -15.00 -1.63 4.70
N THR A 58 -15.37 -1.58 3.43
CA THR A 58 -16.38 -0.64 2.92
C THR A 58 -17.80 -0.99 3.36
N ASP A 59 -18.13 -2.27 3.48
CA ASP A 59 -19.39 -2.73 4.09
C ASP A 59 -19.53 -2.24 5.53
N ARG A 60 -18.40 -2.02 6.21
CA ARG A 60 -18.30 -1.46 7.56
C ARG A 60 -18.11 0.06 7.59
N LYS A 61 -18.31 0.73 6.45
CA LYS A 61 -18.25 2.21 6.33
C LYS A 61 -16.85 2.80 6.51
N VAL A 62 -15.79 2.01 6.35
CA VAL A 62 -14.42 2.57 6.26
C VAL A 62 -14.32 3.33 4.93
N PRO A 63 -13.92 4.62 4.93
CA PRO A 63 -13.73 5.36 3.69
C PRO A 63 -12.61 4.78 2.84
N MET A 64 -12.79 4.71 1.51
CA MET A 64 -11.80 4.13 0.57
C MET A 64 -10.42 4.76 0.72
N ASP A 65 -10.35 6.09 0.87
CA ASP A 65 -9.11 6.85 1.05
C ASP A 65 -8.51 6.76 2.47
N SER A 66 -9.06 5.89 3.31
CA SER A 66 -8.48 5.45 4.58
C SER A 66 -7.98 4.00 4.53
N ILE A 67 -7.98 3.37 3.35
CA ILE A 67 -7.53 1.99 3.14
C ILE A 67 -6.28 2.01 2.28
N ILE A 68 -5.23 1.37 2.77
CA ILE A 68 -3.95 1.17 2.07
C ILE A 68 -3.77 -0.34 1.92
N ILE A 69 -3.65 -0.82 0.70
CA ILE A 69 -3.40 -2.24 0.40
C ILE A 69 -1.94 -2.43 0.05
N CYS A 70 -1.25 -3.27 0.85
CA CYS A 70 0.18 -3.53 0.71
C CYS A 70 0.44 -4.72 -0.21
N HIS A 71 1.64 -4.74 -0.80
CA HIS A 71 2.20 -5.86 -1.56
C HIS A 71 1.43 -6.19 -2.84
N LEU A 72 0.75 -5.21 -3.43
CA LEU A 72 0.01 -5.39 -4.69
C LEU A 72 0.94 -5.70 -5.86
N ASP A 73 2.16 -5.19 -5.80
CA ASP A 73 3.22 -5.40 -6.78
C ASP A 73 3.77 -6.83 -6.81
N ARG A 74 3.41 -7.69 -5.86
CA ARG A 74 3.77 -9.12 -5.92
C ARG A 74 3.05 -9.92 -7.01
N VAL A 75 2.04 -9.33 -7.67
CA VAL A 75 1.19 -9.98 -8.68
C VAL A 75 1.10 -9.15 -9.98
N LEU A 76 2.17 -8.49 -10.39
CA LEU A 76 2.20 -7.61 -11.58
C LEU A 76 1.74 -8.31 -12.87
N THR A 77 1.73 -9.63 -12.92
CA THR A 77 1.26 -10.43 -14.06
C THR A 77 -0.25 -10.37 -14.27
N ASP A 78 -1.03 -10.01 -13.24
CA ASP A 78 -2.49 -9.84 -13.34
C ASP A 78 -2.86 -8.34 -13.33
N THR A 79 -2.53 -7.66 -14.41
CA THR A 79 -2.81 -6.22 -14.57
C THR A 79 -4.30 -5.93 -14.49
N GLY A 80 -5.17 -6.81 -14.99
CA GLY A 80 -6.63 -6.64 -14.92
C GLY A 80 -7.14 -6.55 -13.48
N TYR A 81 -6.71 -7.46 -12.63
CA TYR A 81 -7.01 -7.43 -11.20
C TYR A 81 -6.48 -6.18 -10.51
N LEU A 82 -5.23 -5.80 -10.79
CA LEU A 82 -4.61 -4.61 -10.19
C LEU A 82 -5.34 -3.32 -10.60
N MET A 83 -5.81 -3.24 -11.84
CA MET A 83 -6.62 -2.11 -12.32
C MET A 83 -8.00 -2.06 -11.64
N GLU A 84 -8.62 -3.21 -11.34
CA GLU A 84 -9.85 -3.27 -10.56
C GLU A 84 -9.62 -2.76 -9.14
N VAL A 85 -8.53 -3.19 -8.49
CA VAL A 85 -8.13 -2.67 -7.17
C VAL A 85 -7.90 -1.16 -7.21
N ALA A 86 -7.17 -0.65 -8.21
CA ALA A 86 -6.92 0.79 -8.37
C ALA A 86 -8.21 1.60 -8.55
N SER A 87 -9.15 1.08 -9.34
CA SER A 87 -10.45 1.69 -9.60
C SER A 87 -11.34 1.78 -8.37
N SER A 88 -11.09 1.00 -7.33
CA SER A 88 -11.82 1.08 -6.06
C SER A 88 -11.58 2.37 -5.29
N GLY A 89 -10.47 3.08 -5.57
CA GLY A 89 -10.11 4.36 -4.91
C GLY A 89 -9.33 4.21 -3.61
N VAL A 90 -8.87 3.02 -3.25
CA VAL A 90 -7.93 2.79 -2.14
C VAL A 90 -6.51 3.24 -2.51
N TYR A 91 -5.61 3.31 -1.53
CA TYR A 91 -4.18 3.49 -1.82
C TYR A 91 -3.52 2.16 -2.14
N LEU A 92 -2.69 2.17 -3.18
CA LEU A 92 -1.90 1.04 -3.68
C LEU A 92 -0.49 1.18 -3.13
N GLU A 93 -0.09 0.32 -2.21
CA GLU A 93 1.29 0.26 -1.74
C GLU A 93 2.08 -0.74 -2.58
N LEU A 94 3.00 -0.19 -3.39
CA LEU A 94 3.95 -0.91 -4.22
C LEU A 94 5.26 -0.93 -3.44
N ASP A 95 5.53 -2.04 -2.74
CA ASP A 95 6.54 -2.08 -1.69
C ASP A 95 7.52 -3.25 -1.81
N THR A 96 7.49 -3.94 -2.95
CA THR A 96 8.49 -4.97 -3.25
C THR A 96 9.60 -4.51 -4.20
N ILE A 97 9.75 -3.21 -4.36
CA ILE A 97 10.85 -2.58 -5.10
C ILE A 97 12.20 -3.09 -4.60
N GLY A 98 13.08 -3.48 -5.52
CA GLY A 98 14.38 -4.09 -5.20
C GLY A 98 14.26 -5.53 -4.66
N ARG A 99 13.13 -6.21 -4.87
CA ARG A 99 12.91 -7.61 -4.48
C ARG A 99 12.75 -8.52 -5.70
N SER A 100 13.85 -8.80 -6.39
CA SER A 100 13.89 -9.66 -7.59
C SER A 100 13.27 -11.06 -7.44
N LYS A 101 12.91 -11.45 -6.20
CA LYS A 101 12.14 -12.67 -5.93
C LYS A 101 10.74 -12.64 -6.57
N TYR A 102 10.13 -11.45 -6.68
CA TYR A 102 8.78 -11.28 -7.20
C TYR A 102 8.79 -10.81 -8.66
N HIS A 103 9.53 -9.76 -8.95
CA HIS A 103 9.68 -9.13 -10.26
C HIS A 103 10.96 -8.27 -10.24
N ASP A 104 11.40 -7.76 -11.38
CA ASP A 104 12.45 -6.75 -11.43
C ASP A 104 11.89 -5.33 -11.31
N ASP A 105 12.78 -4.36 -11.10
CA ASP A 105 12.38 -2.95 -10.95
C ASP A 105 11.88 -2.34 -12.27
N ASP A 106 12.26 -2.90 -13.42
CA ASP A 106 11.75 -2.50 -14.73
C ASP A 106 10.28 -2.85 -14.90
N ASP A 107 9.86 -4.02 -14.44
CA ASP A 107 8.45 -4.43 -14.45
C ASP A 107 7.61 -3.52 -13.54
N GLU A 108 8.15 -3.18 -12.37
CA GLU A 108 7.51 -2.23 -11.46
C GLU A 108 7.37 -0.85 -12.09
N ALA A 109 8.42 -0.33 -12.72
CA ALA A 109 8.39 0.97 -13.38
C ALA A 109 7.38 1.01 -14.54
N ARG A 110 7.30 -0.07 -15.34
CA ARG A 110 6.28 -0.20 -16.40
C ARG A 110 4.87 -0.21 -15.80
N PHE A 111 4.63 -0.94 -14.74
CA PHE A 111 3.31 -0.97 -14.10
C PHE A 111 2.93 0.40 -13.55
N ILE A 112 3.86 1.14 -12.96
CA ILE A 112 3.61 2.51 -12.53
C ILE A 112 3.19 3.39 -13.73
N THR A 113 3.83 3.25 -14.91
CA THR A 113 3.39 4.01 -16.10
C THR A 113 1.98 3.66 -16.53
N VAL A 114 1.58 2.40 -16.47
CA VAL A 114 0.20 1.98 -16.73
C VAL A 114 -0.79 2.62 -15.75
N LEU A 115 -0.46 2.69 -14.46
CA LEU A 115 -1.30 3.38 -13.47
C LEU A 115 -1.42 4.88 -13.78
N LEU A 116 -0.34 5.52 -14.21
CA LEU A 116 -0.34 6.94 -14.60
C LEU A 116 -1.20 7.21 -15.85
N GLU A 117 -1.09 6.38 -16.87
CA GLU A 117 -1.90 6.48 -18.10
C GLU A 117 -3.40 6.35 -17.83
N ASN A 118 -3.76 5.69 -16.72
CA ASN A 118 -5.14 5.50 -16.28
C ASN A 118 -5.59 6.47 -15.16
N GLY A 119 -4.76 7.47 -14.81
CA GLY A 119 -5.12 8.54 -13.88
C GLY A 119 -5.09 8.16 -12.40
N PHE A 120 -4.31 7.14 -12.02
CA PHE A 120 -4.21 6.67 -10.63
C PHE A 120 -3.05 7.28 -9.84
N GLU A 121 -2.41 8.34 -10.33
CA GLU A 121 -1.25 8.97 -9.69
C GLU A 121 -1.50 9.44 -8.24
N ASP A 122 -2.74 9.72 -7.88
CA ASP A 122 -3.11 10.16 -6.52
C ASP A 122 -3.24 9.00 -5.51
N ARG A 123 -3.06 7.76 -5.96
CA ARG A 123 -3.27 6.57 -5.14
C ARG A 123 -2.01 5.71 -4.94
N ILE A 124 -0.93 6.02 -5.62
CA ILE A 124 0.34 5.26 -5.56
C ILE A 124 1.12 5.64 -4.31
N LEU A 125 1.57 4.65 -3.56
CA LEU A 125 2.55 4.73 -2.47
C LEU A 125 3.71 3.81 -2.81
N LEU A 126 4.95 4.24 -2.53
CA LEU A 126 6.15 3.46 -2.79
C LEU A 126 6.82 3.04 -1.48
N GLY A 127 7.24 1.79 -1.39
CA GLY A 127 7.92 1.22 -0.24
C GLY A 127 9.00 0.21 -0.61
N LEU A 128 9.66 -0.36 0.39
CA LEU A 128 10.68 -1.40 0.22
C LEU A 128 10.35 -2.68 0.97
N ASP A 129 9.37 -2.68 1.84
CA ASP A 129 9.05 -3.78 2.78
C ASP A 129 10.35 -4.40 3.36
N THR A 130 11.23 -3.52 3.86
CA THR A 130 12.61 -3.89 4.19
C THR A 130 12.66 -4.67 5.48
N THR A 131 13.19 -5.89 5.43
CA THR A 131 13.51 -6.72 6.60
C THR A 131 14.98 -6.53 6.99
N ARG A 132 15.33 -6.96 8.21
CA ARG A 132 16.70 -6.89 8.73
C ARG A 132 17.70 -7.56 7.77
N GLU A 133 17.37 -8.73 7.24
CA GLU A 133 18.22 -9.52 6.36
C GLU A 133 18.49 -8.82 5.01
N ARG A 134 17.61 -7.92 4.59
CA ARG A 134 17.75 -7.16 3.35
C ARG A 134 18.57 -5.90 3.51
N MET A 135 18.68 -5.36 4.72
CA MET A 135 19.32 -4.05 4.95
C MET A 135 20.85 -4.13 4.89
N LYS A 136 21.48 -3.23 4.14
CA LYS A 136 22.95 -3.08 4.06
C LYS A 136 23.61 -2.96 5.42
N SER A 137 22.98 -2.26 6.38
CA SER A 137 23.46 -2.12 7.75
C SER A 137 23.60 -3.44 8.52
N TYR A 138 23.01 -4.51 8.00
CA TYR A 138 23.10 -5.88 8.54
C TYR A 138 23.68 -6.87 7.54
N GLY A 139 24.38 -6.39 6.50
CA GLY A 139 25.01 -7.23 5.47
C GLY A 139 24.10 -7.62 4.31
N GLY A 140 22.88 -7.08 4.23
CA GLY A 140 21.97 -7.31 3.12
C GLY A 140 22.26 -6.44 1.89
N PRO A 141 21.56 -6.65 0.77
CA PRO A 141 21.84 -5.96 -0.49
C PRO A 141 21.25 -4.55 -0.60
N ILE A 142 20.27 -4.17 0.21
CA ILE A 142 19.48 -2.94 0.05
C ILE A 142 19.71 -1.95 1.18
N GLY A 143 19.94 -0.67 0.82
CA GLY A 143 19.88 0.45 1.75
C GLY A 143 18.48 1.07 1.80
N LEU A 144 18.15 1.81 2.86
CA LEU A 144 16.92 2.61 2.93
C LEU A 144 16.90 3.72 1.87
N ASP A 145 18.05 4.03 1.30
CA ASP A 145 18.25 4.98 0.20
C ASP A 145 17.95 4.39 -1.19
N TYR A 146 17.63 3.10 -1.30
CA TYR A 146 17.49 2.40 -2.57
C TYR A 146 16.49 3.08 -3.53
N LEU A 147 15.37 3.57 -3.02
CA LEU A 147 14.42 4.32 -3.84
C LEU A 147 15.09 5.53 -4.50
N HIS A 148 15.91 6.27 -3.75
CA HIS A 148 16.57 7.49 -4.23
C HIS A 148 17.71 7.21 -5.21
N VAL A 149 18.55 6.20 -4.90
CA VAL A 149 19.77 5.96 -5.65
C VAL A 149 19.61 5.03 -6.85
N SER A 150 18.55 4.21 -6.86
CA SER A 150 18.31 3.21 -7.90
C SER A 150 16.96 3.40 -8.57
N PHE A 151 15.85 3.37 -7.83
CA PHE A 151 14.52 3.29 -8.41
C PHE A 151 14.02 4.62 -8.99
N PHE A 152 14.26 5.76 -8.35
CA PHE A 152 13.84 7.06 -8.92
C PHE A 152 14.57 7.43 -10.21
N PRO A 153 15.90 7.18 -10.37
CA PRO A 153 16.54 7.29 -11.67
C PRO A 153 15.90 6.41 -12.75
N LEU A 154 15.52 5.18 -12.41
CA LEU A 154 14.80 4.28 -13.32
C LEU A 154 13.43 4.85 -13.68
N LEU A 155 12.62 5.30 -12.73
CA LEU A 155 11.32 5.92 -13.02
C LEU A 155 11.45 7.13 -13.97
N ARG A 156 12.50 7.97 -13.79
CA ARG A 156 12.77 9.08 -14.72
C ARG A 156 13.06 8.61 -16.13
N SER A 157 13.77 7.49 -16.31
CA SER A 157 14.02 6.91 -17.63
C SER A 157 12.75 6.42 -18.32
N TYR A 158 11.70 6.10 -17.54
CA TYR A 158 10.34 5.81 -18.02
C TYR A 158 9.46 7.06 -18.19
N GLY A 159 10.02 8.27 -18.06
CA GLY A 159 9.29 9.54 -18.24
C GLY A 159 8.51 10.01 -17.02
N VAL A 160 8.67 9.37 -15.85
CA VAL A 160 8.02 9.82 -14.61
C VAL A 160 8.71 11.06 -14.08
N SER A 161 7.98 12.17 -13.98
CA SER A 161 8.53 13.46 -13.53
C SER A 161 8.84 13.48 -12.03
N ASP A 162 9.75 14.39 -11.62
CA ASP A 162 10.06 14.60 -10.19
C ASP A 162 8.83 15.04 -9.38
N SER A 163 7.88 15.73 -9.99
CA SER A 163 6.63 16.11 -9.34
C SER A 163 5.77 14.89 -9.01
N LEU A 164 5.73 13.88 -9.88
CA LEU A 164 5.05 12.61 -9.64
C LEU A 164 5.79 11.78 -8.58
N ILE A 165 7.12 11.67 -8.65
CA ILE A 165 7.91 11.00 -7.63
C ILE A 165 7.64 11.63 -6.25
N ARG A 166 7.64 12.97 -6.16
CA ARG A 166 7.26 13.68 -4.94
C ARG A 166 5.83 13.39 -4.50
N LYS A 167 4.89 13.26 -5.45
CA LYS A 167 3.51 12.88 -5.16
C LYS A 167 3.47 11.50 -4.46
N PHE A 168 4.16 10.49 -4.98
CA PHE A 168 4.18 9.13 -4.45
C PHE A 168 4.87 9.00 -3.09
N THR A 169 5.87 9.85 -2.83
CA THR A 169 6.73 9.73 -1.63
C THR A 169 6.41 10.75 -0.53
N VAL A 170 5.67 11.81 -0.84
CA VAL A 170 5.35 12.86 0.13
C VAL A 170 3.86 13.15 0.19
N THR A 171 3.24 13.50 -0.95
CA THR A 171 1.87 14.00 -0.95
C THR A 171 0.87 12.89 -0.66
N ASN A 172 0.97 11.76 -1.36
CA ASN A 172 0.08 10.62 -1.17
C ASN A 172 0.25 10.00 0.21
N PRO A 173 1.47 9.70 0.72
CA PRO A 173 1.64 9.21 2.08
C PRO A 173 1.07 10.16 3.14
N ALA A 174 1.25 11.47 3.00
CA ALA A 174 0.68 12.44 3.92
C ALA A 174 -0.86 12.41 3.94
N ARG A 175 -1.50 12.17 2.80
CA ARG A 175 -2.96 12.01 2.68
C ARG A 175 -3.42 10.65 3.22
N ALA A 176 -2.77 9.57 2.81
CA ALA A 176 -3.12 8.19 3.17
C ALA A 176 -3.02 7.93 4.68
N LEU A 177 -1.97 8.48 5.31
CA LEU A 177 -1.70 8.30 6.74
C LEU A 177 -2.40 9.34 7.63
N ARG A 178 -3.14 10.28 7.01
CA ARG A 178 -3.86 11.29 7.77
C ARG A 178 -5.01 10.66 8.58
N ARG A 179 -5.00 10.89 9.88
CA ARG A 179 -6.12 10.54 10.73
C ARG A 179 -7.32 11.44 10.42
N ARG A 180 -8.46 10.87 10.14
CA ARG A 180 -9.73 11.58 9.92
C ARG A 180 -10.36 11.99 11.25
N THR A 181 -11.23 12.96 11.20
CA THR A 181 -12.12 13.24 12.33
C THR A 181 -13.04 12.04 12.54
N ALA A 182 -13.08 11.50 13.75
CA ALA A 182 -13.98 10.40 14.08
C ALA A 182 -15.43 10.79 13.81
N VAL A 183 -16.22 9.88 13.24
CA VAL A 183 -17.66 10.07 13.16
C VAL A 183 -18.22 9.89 14.57
N PRO A 184 -18.98 10.85 15.12
CA PRO A 184 -19.60 10.67 16.44
C PRO A 184 -20.47 9.40 16.44
N SER A 185 -20.31 8.56 17.44
CA SER A 185 -21.22 7.43 17.66
C SER A 185 -22.61 8.00 17.95
N THR A 186 -23.56 7.74 17.06
CA THR A 186 -24.99 7.97 17.31
C THR A 186 -25.53 6.93 18.26
#